data_761dc3751a27c0a4c7f2f7c8ab002d41
#
_entry.id   761dc3751a27c0a4c7f2f7c8ab002d41
#
_cell.length_a   1.000
_cell.length_b   1.000
_cell.length_c   1.000
_cell.angle_alpha   90.00
_cell.angle_beta   90.00
_cell.angle_gamma   90.00
#
_symmetry.space_group_name_H-M   'P 1'
#
loop_
_entity.id
_entity.type
_entity.pdbx_description
1 polymer ?
#
loop_
_entity_poly.entity_id
_entity_poly.type
_entity_poly.pdbx_seq_one_letter_code
_entity_poly.pdbx_strand_id
1 'polypeptide(L)'
;MTGSKNEDFIKFRNSILVVLAVTLICVAAVIVLFGNGLSGGPVNKKMKNKESFLIYITQDDCSDCAKIRKFLKDKNVTFEEIDEHSQQAKKIFKTYDFVTDESVSPAVIYVKKGKIYSNLVNLSDTDELGEFVDYYKLSK
;
A
#
# COMPACT_ATOMS: atom_id res chain seq x y z
N MET A 1 -58.78 -10.33 30.93
CA MET A 1 -58.24 -9.27 30.04
C MET A 1 -56.74 -9.09 30.27
N THR A 2 -55.90 -10.09 30.11
CA THR A 2 -54.46 -10.04 30.37
C THR A 2 -53.59 -10.54 29.19
N GLY A 3 -54.20 -10.86 28.04
CA GLY A 3 -53.45 -11.42 26.88
C GLY A 3 -52.76 -10.40 25.96
N SER A 4 -53.27 -9.17 25.87
CA SER A 4 -52.82 -8.20 24.86
C SER A 4 -51.42 -7.61 25.13
N LYS A 5 -51.07 -7.34 26.37
CA LYS A 5 -49.78 -6.71 26.71
C LYS A 5 -48.57 -7.58 26.48
N ASN A 6 -48.70 -8.91 26.58
CA ASN A 6 -47.59 -9.85 26.34
C ASN A 6 -47.28 -10.01 24.86
N GLU A 7 -48.26 -9.96 23.99
CA GLU A 7 -48.02 -10.07 22.53
C GLU A 7 -47.34 -8.83 21.98
N ASP A 8 -47.71 -7.65 22.44
CA ASP A 8 -47.11 -6.41 22.01
C ASP A 8 -45.64 -6.31 22.48
N PHE A 9 -45.36 -6.77 23.70
CA PHE A 9 -44.00 -6.81 24.24
C PHE A 9 -43.10 -7.79 23.47
N ILE A 10 -43.62 -8.95 23.07
CA ILE A 10 -42.89 -9.95 22.28
C ILE A 10 -42.61 -9.40 20.87
N LYS A 11 -43.58 -8.77 20.23
CA LYS A 11 -43.41 -8.12 18.92
C LYS A 11 -42.35 -7.00 18.97
N PHE A 12 -42.40 -6.15 20.00
CA PHE A 12 -41.44 -5.07 20.21
C PHE A 12 -40.02 -5.61 20.41
N ARG A 13 -39.84 -6.64 21.25
CA ARG A 13 -38.54 -7.29 21.49
C ARG A 13 -37.99 -7.92 20.21
N ASN A 14 -38.81 -8.59 19.43
CA ASN A 14 -38.39 -9.20 18.17
C ASN A 14 -38.01 -8.15 17.14
N SER A 15 -38.73 -7.02 17.09
CA SER A 15 -38.37 -5.90 16.21
C SER A 15 -37.03 -5.28 16.57
N ILE A 16 -36.71 -5.10 17.85
CA ILE A 16 -35.40 -4.62 18.30
C ILE A 16 -34.29 -5.59 17.91
N LEU A 17 -34.49 -6.89 18.09
CA LEU A 17 -33.52 -7.91 17.73
C LEU A 17 -33.21 -7.94 16.22
N VAL A 18 -34.24 -7.77 15.38
CA VAL A 18 -34.06 -7.67 13.93
C VAL A 18 -33.28 -6.42 13.56
N VAL A 19 -33.58 -5.26 14.13
CA VAL A 19 -32.84 -4.02 13.86
C VAL A 19 -31.38 -4.15 14.29
N LEU A 20 -31.09 -4.72 15.45
CA LEU A 20 -29.72 -4.97 15.90
C LEU A 20 -28.96 -5.94 14.99
N ALA A 21 -29.61 -6.99 14.53
CA ALA A 21 -28.99 -7.94 13.61
C ALA A 21 -28.66 -7.30 12.25
N VAL A 22 -29.55 -6.49 11.70
CA VAL A 22 -29.34 -5.77 10.45
C VAL A 22 -28.21 -4.74 10.58
N THR A 23 -28.18 -3.98 11.69
CA THR A 23 -27.07 -3.01 11.92
C THR A 23 -25.73 -3.70 12.08
N LEU A 24 -25.62 -4.84 12.76
CA LEU A 24 -24.40 -5.63 12.87
C LEU A 24 -23.93 -6.16 11.51
N ILE A 25 -24.85 -6.64 10.67
CA ILE A 25 -24.52 -7.11 9.32
C ILE A 25 -24.02 -5.94 8.45
N CYS A 26 -24.67 -4.78 8.51
CA CYS A 26 -24.24 -3.59 7.77
C CYS A 26 -22.85 -3.11 8.23
N VAL A 27 -22.59 -3.08 9.53
CA VAL A 27 -21.27 -2.71 10.07
C VAL A 27 -20.19 -3.71 9.62
N ALA A 28 -20.48 -5.01 9.70
CA ALA A 28 -19.56 -6.05 9.22
C ALA A 28 -19.31 -5.93 7.71
N ALA A 29 -20.32 -5.67 6.90
CA ALA A 29 -20.17 -5.44 5.47
C ALA A 29 -19.32 -4.19 5.16
N VAL A 30 -19.51 -3.10 5.90
CA VAL A 30 -18.68 -1.88 5.77
C VAL A 30 -17.23 -2.18 6.14
N ILE A 31 -16.97 -2.91 7.22
CA ILE A 31 -15.61 -3.29 7.62
C ILE A 31 -14.95 -4.18 6.55
N VAL A 32 -15.68 -5.11 5.95
CA VAL A 32 -15.15 -5.97 4.87
C VAL A 32 -14.88 -5.18 3.59
N LEU A 33 -15.79 -4.28 3.20
CA LEU A 33 -15.65 -3.50 1.97
C LEU A 33 -14.58 -2.39 2.08
N PHE A 34 -14.44 -1.76 3.24
CA PHE A 34 -13.48 -0.67 3.46
C PHE A 34 -12.22 -1.11 4.21
N GLY A 35 -12.26 -2.17 5.00
CA GLY A 35 -11.10 -2.67 5.74
C GLY A 35 -10.11 -3.45 4.87
N ASN A 36 -10.55 -4.11 3.80
CA ASN A 36 -9.68 -4.87 2.90
C ASN A 36 -9.03 -4.02 1.79
N GLY A 37 -9.48 -2.78 1.57
CA GLY A 37 -8.93 -1.88 0.54
C GLY A 37 -7.66 -1.13 0.94
N LEU A 38 -7.28 -1.12 2.21
CA LEU A 38 -6.27 -0.17 2.72
C LEU A 38 -4.99 -0.79 3.29
N SER A 39 -4.82 -2.11 3.35
CA SER A 39 -3.64 -2.64 4.08
C SER A 39 -2.89 -3.83 3.48
N GLY A 40 -3.15 -4.22 2.22
CA GLY A 40 -2.71 -5.52 1.71
C GLY A 40 -1.73 -5.56 0.54
N GLY A 41 -1.18 -4.44 0.08
CA GLY A 41 -0.21 -4.46 -1.04
C GLY A 41 1.10 -5.19 -0.66
N PRO A 42 1.82 -5.77 -1.67
CA PRO A 42 3.03 -6.55 -1.45
C PRO A 42 4.10 -5.79 -0.66
N VAL A 43 4.25 -4.49 -0.91
CA VAL A 43 5.18 -3.61 -0.19
C VAL A 43 4.85 -3.54 1.29
N ASN A 44 3.59 -3.29 1.66
CA ASN A 44 3.18 -3.22 3.07
C ASN A 44 3.43 -4.54 3.81
N LYS A 45 3.20 -5.67 3.14
CA LYS A 45 3.47 -7.00 3.70
C LYS A 45 4.96 -7.19 3.97
N LYS A 46 5.82 -6.86 3.00
CA LYS A 46 7.28 -6.95 3.14
C LYS A 46 7.82 -6.00 4.21
N MET A 47 7.31 -4.77 4.28
CA MET A 47 7.69 -3.83 5.34
C MET A 47 7.31 -4.35 6.72
N LYS A 48 6.10 -4.90 6.89
CA LYS A 48 5.65 -5.50 8.14
C LYS A 48 6.49 -6.71 8.54
N ASN A 49 6.92 -7.51 7.58
CA ASN A 49 7.81 -8.66 7.79
C ASN A 49 9.27 -8.26 8.03
N LYS A 50 9.59 -6.97 8.06
CA LYS A 50 10.96 -6.44 8.22
C LYS A 50 11.93 -6.92 7.13
N GLU A 51 11.45 -7.14 5.92
CA GLU A 51 12.27 -7.50 4.77
C GLU A 51 13.09 -6.31 4.30
N SER A 52 14.18 -6.60 3.56
CA SER A 52 14.98 -5.60 2.86
C SER A 52 14.80 -5.77 1.36
N PHE A 53 14.41 -4.71 0.65
CA PHE A 53 14.09 -4.74 -0.78
C PHE A 53 14.08 -3.33 -1.36
N LEU A 54 14.02 -3.20 -2.68
CA LEU A 54 13.74 -1.94 -3.36
C LEU A 54 12.25 -1.78 -3.66
N ILE A 55 11.76 -0.56 -3.51
CA ILE A 55 10.52 -0.10 -4.13
C ILE A 55 10.94 0.71 -5.36
N TYR A 56 10.38 0.38 -6.50
CA TYR A 56 10.58 1.09 -7.75
C TYR A 56 9.30 1.85 -8.10
N ILE A 57 9.39 3.18 -8.15
CA ILE A 57 8.28 4.07 -8.46
C ILE A 57 8.29 4.41 -9.94
N THR A 58 7.17 4.19 -10.62
CA THR A 58 6.98 4.43 -12.05
C THR A 58 5.72 5.23 -12.32
N GLN A 59 5.59 5.72 -13.57
CA GLN A 59 4.34 6.27 -14.11
C GLN A 59 4.19 5.84 -15.57
N ASP A 60 2.97 5.97 -16.11
CA ASP A 60 2.64 5.44 -17.44
C ASP A 60 3.45 6.07 -18.58
N ASP A 61 3.63 7.39 -18.61
CA ASP A 61 4.31 8.12 -19.67
C ASP A 61 5.81 8.37 -19.40
N CYS A 62 6.46 7.49 -18.67
CA CYS A 62 7.84 7.65 -18.25
C CYS A 62 8.82 6.97 -19.24
N SER A 63 9.51 7.74 -20.07
CA SER A 63 10.48 7.24 -21.04
C SER A 63 11.68 6.53 -20.43
N ASP A 64 12.14 6.99 -19.28
CA ASP A 64 13.31 6.44 -18.58
C ASP A 64 12.95 5.24 -17.69
N CYS A 65 11.70 5.09 -17.30
CA CYS A 65 11.25 3.97 -16.46
C CYS A 65 11.56 2.60 -17.09
N ALA A 66 11.44 2.46 -18.40
CA ALA A 66 11.77 1.20 -19.09
C ALA A 66 13.25 0.84 -18.95
N LYS A 67 14.14 1.83 -19.06
CA LYS A 67 15.61 1.66 -18.92
C LYS A 67 15.95 1.26 -17.49
N ILE A 68 15.41 1.96 -16.50
CA ILE A 68 15.64 1.70 -15.08
C ILE A 68 15.14 0.30 -14.70
N ARG A 69 13.93 -0.08 -15.14
CA ARG A 69 13.38 -1.42 -14.91
C ARG A 69 14.28 -2.51 -15.51
N LYS A 70 14.75 -2.30 -16.75
CA LYS A 70 15.66 -3.23 -17.39
C LYS A 70 16.97 -3.37 -16.61
N PHE A 71 17.57 -2.25 -16.22
CA PHE A 71 18.79 -2.24 -15.41
C PHE A 71 18.64 -3.04 -14.11
N LEU A 72 17.59 -2.81 -13.35
CA LEU A 72 17.32 -3.52 -12.09
C LEU A 72 17.18 -5.03 -12.31
N LYS A 73 16.55 -5.45 -13.41
CA LYS A 73 16.42 -6.87 -13.78
C LYS A 73 17.76 -7.46 -14.19
N ASP A 74 18.53 -6.76 -15.01
CA ASP A 74 19.84 -7.21 -15.49
C ASP A 74 20.85 -7.37 -14.33
N LYS A 75 20.78 -6.51 -13.33
CA LYS A 75 21.54 -6.60 -12.07
C LYS A 75 20.98 -7.61 -11.07
N ASN A 76 19.90 -8.32 -11.40
CA ASN A 76 19.24 -9.29 -10.52
C ASN A 76 18.81 -8.70 -9.15
N VAL A 77 18.41 -7.43 -9.14
CA VAL A 77 17.94 -6.74 -7.94
C VAL A 77 16.49 -7.13 -7.65
N THR A 78 16.17 -7.45 -6.40
CA THR A 78 14.79 -7.69 -5.98
C THR A 78 14.07 -6.38 -5.70
N PHE A 79 13.01 -6.08 -6.44
CA PHE A 79 12.21 -4.86 -6.26
C PHE A 79 10.71 -5.13 -6.36
N GLU A 80 9.94 -4.24 -5.75
CA GLU A 80 8.48 -4.11 -5.92
C GLU A 80 8.20 -2.85 -6.72
N GLU A 81 7.50 -3.01 -7.83
CA GLU A 81 7.13 -1.89 -8.69
C GLU A 81 5.75 -1.36 -8.29
N ILE A 82 5.65 -0.05 -8.10
CA ILE A 82 4.39 0.63 -7.80
C ILE A 82 4.24 1.89 -8.65
N ASP A 83 3.02 2.13 -9.09
CA ASP A 83 2.65 3.36 -9.79
C ASP A 83 2.65 4.56 -8.84
N GLU A 84 3.22 5.70 -9.29
CA GLU A 84 3.34 6.94 -8.52
C GLU A 84 1.99 7.49 -8.06
N HIS A 85 0.95 7.34 -8.87
CA HIS A 85 -0.39 7.84 -8.56
C HIS A 85 -1.21 6.89 -7.70
N SER A 86 -0.67 5.69 -7.40
CA SER A 86 -1.32 4.69 -6.56
C SER A 86 -1.51 5.19 -5.12
N GLN A 87 -2.54 4.68 -4.43
CA GLN A 87 -2.76 4.95 -3.02
C GLN A 87 -1.57 4.50 -2.15
N GLN A 88 -0.85 3.48 -2.59
CA GLN A 88 0.31 2.95 -1.90
C GLN A 88 1.50 3.91 -1.98
N ALA A 89 1.79 4.46 -3.17
CA ALA A 89 2.81 5.47 -3.36
C ALA A 89 2.49 6.74 -2.56
N LYS A 90 1.27 7.27 -2.65
CA LYS A 90 0.80 8.43 -1.88
C LYS A 90 1.00 8.25 -0.37
N LYS A 91 0.74 7.06 0.15
CA LYS A 91 0.97 6.76 1.56
C LYS A 91 2.44 6.77 1.93
N ILE A 92 3.30 6.20 1.08
CA ILE A 92 4.76 6.20 1.27
C ILE A 92 5.27 7.65 1.27
N PHE A 93 4.92 8.43 0.27
CA PHE A 93 5.34 9.84 0.16
C PHE A 93 4.92 10.64 1.39
N LYS A 94 3.66 10.55 1.80
CA LYS A 94 3.16 11.24 2.99
C LYS A 94 3.85 10.81 4.29
N THR A 95 4.15 9.52 4.43
CA THR A 95 4.72 8.98 5.68
C THR A 95 6.18 9.37 5.86
N TYR A 96 6.91 9.54 4.77
CA TYR A 96 8.36 9.73 4.79
C TYR A 96 8.81 11.09 4.25
N ASP A 97 7.85 12.02 4.15
CA ASP A 97 8.10 13.41 3.73
C ASP A 97 8.82 13.54 2.37
N PHE A 98 8.53 12.61 1.46
CA PHE A 98 8.92 12.73 0.05
C PHE A 98 8.03 13.74 -0.66
N VAL A 99 7.78 14.88 -0.04
CA VAL A 99 6.85 15.86 -0.58
C VAL A 99 7.56 16.63 -1.67
N THR A 100 7.20 16.31 -2.89
CA THR A 100 7.33 17.23 -4.00
C THR A 100 5.94 17.38 -4.61
N ASP A 101 5.55 18.60 -4.91
CA ASP A 101 4.38 18.89 -5.76
C ASP A 101 4.65 18.46 -7.22
N GLU A 102 5.85 17.95 -7.49
CA GLU A 102 6.34 17.47 -8.78
C GLU A 102 6.42 15.94 -8.79
N SER A 103 6.32 15.35 -9.98
CA SER A 103 6.54 13.92 -10.20
C SER A 103 7.94 13.52 -9.70
N VAL A 104 8.03 12.38 -9.04
CA VAL A 104 9.31 11.80 -8.56
C VAL A 104 9.78 10.64 -9.43
N SER A 105 8.97 10.22 -10.42
CA SER A 105 9.28 9.08 -11.28
C SER A 105 10.30 9.42 -12.37
N PRO A 106 11.19 8.48 -12.71
CA PRO A 106 11.41 7.20 -12.03
C PRO A 106 12.17 7.38 -10.71
N ALA A 107 11.80 6.63 -9.69
CA ALA A 107 12.47 6.67 -8.40
C ALA A 107 12.68 5.27 -7.81
N VAL A 108 13.73 5.11 -7.02
CA VAL A 108 13.97 3.90 -6.23
C VAL A 108 14.08 4.25 -4.76
N ILE A 109 13.48 3.43 -3.92
CA ILE A 109 13.48 3.58 -2.47
C ILE A 109 14.02 2.30 -1.86
N TYR A 110 15.12 2.38 -1.15
CA TYR A 110 15.67 1.23 -0.43
C TYR A 110 15.02 1.09 0.93
N VAL A 111 14.39 -0.04 1.13
CA VAL A 111 13.83 -0.47 2.40
C VAL A 111 14.79 -1.44 3.06
N LYS A 112 15.20 -1.14 4.29
CA LYS A 112 16.06 -2.01 5.11
C LYS A 112 15.33 -2.38 6.38
N LYS A 113 15.13 -3.70 6.60
CA LYS A 113 14.42 -4.22 7.77
C LYS A 113 13.04 -3.58 7.98
N GLY A 114 12.30 -3.37 6.88
CA GLY A 114 10.95 -2.79 6.91
C GLY A 114 10.89 -1.28 7.13
N LYS A 115 12.02 -0.57 7.08
CA LYS A 115 12.07 0.90 7.18
C LYS A 115 12.72 1.48 5.94
N ILE A 116 12.23 2.63 5.47
CA ILE A 116 12.90 3.37 4.40
C ILE A 116 14.25 3.85 4.92
N TYR A 117 15.28 3.59 4.14
CA TYR A 117 16.66 3.85 4.51
C TYR A 117 17.32 4.87 3.60
N SER A 118 17.06 4.82 2.31
CA SER A 118 17.59 5.73 1.30
C SER A 118 16.72 5.73 0.05
N ASN A 119 16.86 6.75 -0.79
CA ASN A 119 16.12 6.86 -2.04
C ASN A 119 16.93 7.64 -3.08
N LEU A 120 16.60 7.41 -4.35
CA LEU A 120 16.92 8.24 -5.50
C LEU A 120 15.62 8.60 -6.21
N VAL A 121 15.49 9.84 -6.64
CA VAL A 121 14.29 10.36 -7.34
C VAL A 121 14.72 11.02 -8.65
N ASN A 122 13.79 11.10 -9.61
CA ASN A 122 14.02 11.71 -10.93
C ASN A 122 15.23 11.12 -11.65
N LEU A 123 15.36 9.79 -11.61
CA LEU A 123 16.45 9.07 -12.25
C LEU A 123 16.40 9.22 -13.77
N SER A 124 17.42 9.83 -14.36
CA SER A 124 17.53 10.02 -15.81
C SER A 124 18.47 9.00 -16.47
N ASP A 125 19.41 8.45 -15.71
CA ASP A 125 20.36 7.47 -16.19
C ASP A 125 20.56 6.29 -15.22
N THR A 126 21.39 5.34 -15.62
CA THR A 126 21.65 4.11 -14.85
C THR A 126 22.94 4.17 -14.03
N ASP A 127 23.76 5.18 -14.19
CA ASP A 127 25.08 5.24 -13.54
C ASP A 127 24.91 5.53 -12.04
N GLU A 128 24.12 6.55 -11.71
CA GLU A 128 23.74 6.87 -10.33
C GLU A 128 23.03 5.69 -9.63
N LEU A 129 22.13 5.03 -10.36
CA LEU A 129 21.47 3.83 -9.86
C LEU A 129 22.46 2.67 -9.67
N GLY A 130 23.46 2.54 -10.55
CA GLY A 130 24.50 1.55 -10.45
C GLY A 130 25.30 1.71 -9.16
N GLU A 131 25.78 2.92 -8.91
CA GLU A 131 26.50 3.26 -7.67
C GLU A 131 25.65 2.98 -6.42
N PHE A 132 24.36 3.31 -6.47
CA PHE A 132 23.42 3.06 -5.38
C PHE A 132 23.25 1.55 -5.12
N VAL A 133 23.04 0.75 -6.17
CA VAL A 133 22.87 -0.71 -6.09
C VAL A 133 24.12 -1.37 -5.52
N ASP A 134 25.30 -0.95 -5.97
CA ASP A 134 26.59 -1.50 -5.54
C ASP A 134 26.92 -1.09 -4.10
N TYR A 135 26.66 0.18 -3.73
CA TYR A 135 26.88 0.68 -2.38
C TYR A 135 26.05 -0.12 -1.33
N TYR A 136 24.80 -0.39 -1.63
CA TYR A 136 23.92 -1.14 -0.72
C TYR A 136 23.97 -2.66 -0.93
N LYS A 137 24.78 -3.16 -1.88
CA LYS A 137 24.93 -4.59 -2.22
C LYS A 137 23.57 -5.25 -2.51
N LEU A 138 22.79 -4.64 -3.40
CA LEU A 138 21.41 -5.06 -3.69
C LEU A 138 21.32 -6.09 -4.82
N SER A 139 22.34 -6.23 -5.63
CA SER A 139 22.48 -7.30 -6.64
C SER A 139 22.73 -8.65 -5.96
N LYS A 140 22.15 -9.72 -6.55
CA LYS A 140 22.33 -11.11 -6.09
C LYS A 140 23.26 -11.86 -7.02
#